data_e548ffca9f12871fcad8d915aeb637fb
#
_entry.id   e548ffca9f12871fcad8d915aeb637fb
#
_cell.length_a   1.000
_cell.length_b   1.000
_cell.length_c   1.000
_cell.angle_alpha   90.00
_cell.angle_beta   90.00
_cell.angle_gamma   90.00
#
_symmetry.space_group_name_H-M   'P 1'
#
loop_
_entity.id
_entity.type
_entity.pdbx_description
1 polymer ?
#
loop_
_entity_poly.entity_id
_entity_poly.type
_entity_poly.pdbx_seq_one_letter_code
_entity_poly.pdbx_strand_id
1 'polypeptide(L)'
;MALPFSRSADFPVDKPGGSPCGNLRADFGCSIHEELRPRGWTGCTVFDCHGAGQQVSQVTFAGEDWRGSPDAARRMFAVFAVMRPVHELLAYVADALDRPETRPVHAELRRARTGLSELAGADADTVLAADVGALRAAVNPALLRAGDLVRACSPRRGPVHRGADLAGARLRGADLRGASLRGALLIGADLRDADLRWADLIGADLRGADLSGADLRGSVYATGTQLAAARGDAATSPFGGRHEQRPSQSSNEIPASGSGSPVH
;
A
#
# COMPACT_ATOMS: atom_id res chain seq x y z
N MET A 1 12.46 -7.53 2.80
CA MET A 1 13.51 -8.21 3.57
C MET A 1 13.11 -8.44 5.01
N ALA A 2 12.67 -7.43 5.74
CA ALA A 2 12.26 -7.59 7.15
C ALA A 2 11.05 -8.54 7.33
N LEU A 3 10.12 -8.56 6.38
CA LEU A 3 8.84 -9.25 6.53
C LEU A 3 8.98 -10.76 6.32
N PRO A 4 8.33 -11.58 7.18
CA PRO A 4 8.17 -13.01 6.91
C PRO A 4 7.11 -13.25 5.85
N PHE A 5 7.17 -14.42 5.22
CA PHE A 5 6.08 -14.99 4.45
C PHE A 5 6.11 -16.51 4.53
N SER A 6 4.95 -17.13 4.39
CA SER A 6 4.80 -18.58 4.40
C SER A 6 4.41 -19.10 3.02
N ARG A 7 4.76 -20.36 2.75
CA ARG A 7 4.34 -21.06 1.55
C ARG A 7 2.81 -20.98 1.40
N SER A 8 2.38 -20.53 0.22
CA SER A 8 0.97 -20.28 -0.10
C SER A 8 0.79 -20.17 -1.61
N ALA A 9 -0.39 -19.77 -2.06
CA ALA A 9 -0.61 -19.40 -3.45
C ALA A 9 0.25 -18.18 -3.89
N ASP A 10 0.73 -17.38 -2.93
CA ASP A 10 1.50 -16.15 -3.19
C ASP A 10 3.02 -16.35 -3.11
N PHE A 11 3.48 -17.41 -2.46
CA PHE A 11 4.89 -17.71 -2.25
C PHE A 11 5.19 -19.21 -2.31
N PRO A 12 6.20 -19.66 -3.09
CA PRO A 12 6.54 -21.08 -3.21
C PRO A 12 7.33 -21.64 -2.01
N VAL A 13 7.81 -20.79 -1.11
CA VAL A 13 8.66 -21.15 0.03
C VAL A 13 8.28 -20.37 1.28
N ASP A 14 8.74 -20.87 2.44
CA ASP A 14 8.71 -20.11 3.69
C ASP A 14 9.95 -19.21 3.80
N LYS A 15 9.79 -18.02 4.39
CA LYS A 15 10.86 -17.10 4.73
C LYS A 15 10.65 -16.52 6.12
N PRO A 16 11.54 -16.72 7.09
CA PRO A 16 11.44 -16.10 8.40
C PRO A 16 11.62 -14.58 8.33
N GLY A 17 11.06 -13.87 9.30
CA GLY A 17 11.29 -12.44 9.46
C GLY A 17 12.77 -12.16 9.71
N GLY A 18 13.25 -11.00 9.26
CA GLY A 18 14.64 -10.59 9.44
C GLY A 18 15.68 -11.30 8.55
N SER A 19 15.27 -12.30 7.77
CA SER A 19 16.15 -12.98 6.82
C SER A 19 15.96 -12.41 5.40
N PRO A 20 17.04 -12.26 4.62
CA PRO A 20 16.92 -11.85 3.22
C PRO A 20 16.21 -12.93 2.38
N CYS A 21 15.57 -12.50 1.29
CA CYS A 21 15.08 -13.44 0.28
C CYS A 21 16.25 -14.10 -0.45
N GLY A 22 16.14 -15.39 -0.77
CA GLY A 22 17.16 -16.12 -1.53
C GLY A 22 17.37 -15.56 -2.96
N ASN A 23 16.40 -14.81 -3.47
CA ASN A 23 16.49 -14.17 -4.79
C ASN A 23 17.08 -12.73 -4.71
N LEU A 24 17.49 -12.27 -3.53
CA LEU A 24 18.07 -10.93 -3.37
C LEU A 24 19.54 -10.92 -3.77
N ARG A 25 19.91 -10.10 -4.75
CA ARG A 25 21.28 -9.91 -5.22
C ARG A 25 22.09 -8.96 -4.33
N ALA A 26 23.39 -8.87 -4.60
CA ALA A 26 24.28 -7.95 -3.89
C ALA A 26 23.93 -6.47 -4.11
N ASP A 27 23.39 -6.13 -5.26
CA ASP A 27 22.91 -4.80 -5.65
C ASP A 27 21.51 -4.46 -5.11
N PHE A 28 20.96 -5.26 -4.20
CA PHE A 28 19.58 -5.20 -3.68
C PHE A 28 18.49 -5.47 -4.73
N GLY A 29 18.83 -5.79 -5.97
CA GLY A 29 17.89 -6.23 -6.99
C GLY A 29 17.36 -7.63 -6.73
N CYS A 30 16.26 -7.97 -7.37
CA CYS A 30 15.70 -9.32 -7.38
C CYS A 30 16.19 -10.09 -8.61
N SER A 31 16.80 -11.26 -8.41
CA SER A 31 17.33 -12.08 -9.53
C SER A 31 16.25 -12.66 -10.44
N ILE A 32 14.99 -12.68 -9.99
CA ILE A 32 13.84 -13.22 -10.72
C ILE A 32 12.74 -12.17 -10.95
N HIS A 33 13.09 -10.88 -10.91
CA HIS A 33 12.08 -9.79 -10.93
C HIS A 33 11.10 -9.90 -12.10
N GLU A 34 11.57 -10.21 -13.28
CA GLU A 34 10.76 -10.33 -14.50
C GLU A 34 9.93 -11.63 -14.55
N GLU A 35 10.24 -12.60 -13.70
CA GLU A 35 9.62 -13.91 -13.67
C GLU A 35 8.83 -14.20 -12.38
N LEU A 36 8.52 -13.18 -11.57
CA LEU A 36 7.90 -13.38 -10.27
C LEU A 36 6.60 -14.19 -10.36
N ARG A 37 5.67 -13.80 -11.23
CA ARG A 37 4.37 -14.50 -11.38
C ARG A 37 4.54 -15.92 -11.93
N PRO A 38 5.29 -16.17 -13.03
CA PRO A 38 5.50 -17.53 -13.53
C PRO A 38 6.16 -18.46 -12.52
N ARG A 39 6.98 -17.93 -11.63
CA ARG A 39 7.66 -18.69 -10.56
C ARG A 39 6.89 -18.81 -9.26
N GLY A 40 5.63 -18.36 -9.22
CA GLY A 40 4.77 -18.46 -8.03
C GLY A 40 5.08 -17.43 -6.92
N TRP A 41 5.73 -16.30 -7.27
CA TRP A 41 6.05 -15.21 -6.33
C TRP A 41 5.07 -14.04 -6.48
N THR A 42 3.78 -14.35 -6.60
CA THR A 42 2.73 -13.35 -6.80
C THR A 42 2.71 -12.31 -5.68
N GLY A 43 2.95 -12.71 -4.43
CA GLY A 43 2.99 -11.79 -3.29
C GLY A 43 4.06 -10.69 -3.41
N CYS A 44 5.17 -10.93 -4.14
CA CYS A 44 6.16 -9.89 -4.40
C CYS A 44 5.68 -8.85 -5.42
N THR A 45 4.77 -9.20 -6.33
CA THR A 45 4.25 -8.27 -7.34
C THR A 45 3.18 -7.32 -6.79
N VAL A 46 2.58 -7.68 -5.66
CA VAL A 46 1.49 -6.92 -5.02
C VAL A 46 1.94 -6.16 -3.78
N PHE A 47 3.20 -6.36 -3.34
CA PHE A 47 3.70 -5.70 -2.15
C PHE A 47 4.00 -4.22 -2.40
N ASP A 48 3.38 -3.36 -1.61
CA ASP A 48 3.68 -1.93 -1.54
C ASP A 48 3.92 -1.52 -0.08
N CYS A 49 4.96 -0.78 0.17
CA CYS A 49 5.26 -0.19 1.47
C CYS A 49 4.99 1.33 1.51
N HIS A 50 4.40 1.89 0.48
CA HIS A 50 4.12 3.33 0.34
C HIS A 50 5.37 4.20 0.61
N GLY A 51 6.56 3.73 0.22
CA GLY A 51 7.82 4.44 0.42
C GLY A 51 8.48 4.23 1.80
N ALA A 52 7.87 3.45 2.71
CA ALA A 52 8.46 3.21 4.05
C ALA A 52 9.87 2.60 4.00
N GLY A 53 10.14 1.74 3.02
CA GLY A 53 11.47 1.15 2.85
C GLY A 53 12.54 2.19 2.50
N GLN A 54 12.24 3.09 1.59
CA GLN A 54 13.11 4.20 1.20
C GLN A 54 13.28 5.18 2.38
N GLN A 55 12.21 5.53 3.08
CA GLN A 55 12.27 6.38 4.26
C GLN A 55 13.23 5.81 5.31
N VAL A 56 13.09 4.53 5.65
CA VAL A 56 13.96 3.87 6.63
C VAL A 56 15.40 3.84 6.14
N SER A 57 15.67 3.35 4.94
CA SER A 57 17.04 3.14 4.45
C SER A 57 17.77 4.46 4.14
N GLN A 58 17.09 5.44 3.52
CA GLN A 58 17.76 6.64 3.01
C GLN A 58 17.71 7.82 3.99
N VAL A 59 16.66 7.89 4.82
CA VAL A 59 16.46 9.02 5.75
C VAL A 59 16.81 8.61 7.17
N THR A 60 16.06 7.65 7.75
CA THR A 60 16.23 7.28 9.16
C THR A 60 17.63 6.71 9.46
N PHE A 61 18.19 5.94 8.52
CA PHE A 61 19.54 5.33 8.63
C PHE A 61 20.55 5.92 7.65
N ALA A 62 20.26 7.05 7.03
CA ALA A 62 21.18 7.83 6.19
C ALA A 62 21.95 7.01 5.13
N GLY A 63 21.31 5.97 4.56
CA GLY A 63 21.92 5.09 3.56
C GLY A 63 22.78 3.96 4.14
N GLU A 64 22.80 3.76 5.46
CA GLU A 64 23.51 2.64 6.08
C GLU A 64 23.03 1.29 5.50
N ASP A 65 23.98 0.41 5.19
CA ASP A 65 23.68 -0.94 4.74
C ASP A 65 23.38 -1.86 5.93
N TRP A 66 22.17 -2.41 5.99
CA TRP A 66 21.78 -3.38 7.01
C TRP A 66 22.66 -4.64 7.06
N ARG A 67 23.44 -4.94 6.00
CA ARG A 67 24.41 -6.03 5.97
C ARG A 67 25.67 -5.73 6.76
N GLY A 68 25.93 -4.45 7.08
CA GLY A 68 27.12 -4.02 7.80
C GLY A 68 27.23 -4.60 9.21
N SER A 69 26.09 -4.80 9.87
CA SER A 69 26.06 -5.45 11.19
C SER A 69 24.69 -6.09 11.49
N PRO A 70 24.65 -7.21 12.25
CA PRO A 70 23.40 -7.80 12.72
C PRO A 70 22.56 -6.86 13.58
N ASP A 71 23.19 -5.95 14.32
CA ASP A 71 22.49 -4.96 15.15
C ASP A 71 21.81 -3.90 14.32
N ALA A 72 22.51 -3.33 13.33
CA ALA A 72 21.93 -2.40 12.34
C ALA A 72 20.74 -3.05 11.63
N ALA A 73 20.89 -4.29 11.18
CA ALA A 73 19.82 -5.03 10.54
C ALA A 73 18.58 -5.16 11.44
N ARG A 74 18.76 -5.62 12.70
CA ARG A 74 17.64 -5.77 13.65
C ARG A 74 16.92 -4.46 13.89
N ARG A 75 17.67 -3.38 14.13
CA ARG A 75 17.12 -2.06 14.41
C ARG A 75 16.39 -1.50 13.20
N MET A 76 16.96 -1.59 12.00
CA MET A 76 16.37 -1.14 10.76
C MET A 76 15.08 -1.90 10.43
N PHE A 77 15.03 -3.22 10.66
CA PHE A 77 13.83 -4.02 10.42
C PHE A 77 12.73 -3.75 11.46
N ALA A 78 13.09 -3.48 12.71
CA ALA A 78 12.14 -3.07 13.73
C ALA A 78 11.51 -1.70 13.41
N VAL A 79 12.32 -0.71 13.01
CA VAL A 79 11.84 0.59 12.54
C VAL A 79 10.92 0.45 11.32
N PHE A 80 11.28 -0.41 10.37
CA PHE A 80 10.43 -0.66 9.19
C PHE A 80 9.06 -1.23 9.56
N ALA A 81 8.99 -2.10 10.57
CA ALA A 81 7.72 -2.66 11.03
C ALA A 81 6.75 -1.58 11.56
N VAL A 82 7.26 -0.51 12.18
CA VAL A 82 6.49 0.66 12.60
C VAL A 82 6.22 1.62 11.45
N MET A 83 7.23 1.88 10.61
CA MET A 83 7.16 2.86 9.53
C MET A 83 6.15 2.46 8.44
N ARG A 84 6.03 1.17 8.14
CA ARG A 84 5.10 0.67 7.12
C ARG A 84 3.63 1.07 7.39
N PRO A 85 3.04 0.80 8.57
CA PRO A 85 1.68 1.26 8.86
C PRO A 85 1.55 2.79 8.98
N VAL A 86 2.60 3.52 9.34
CA VAL A 86 2.60 4.99 9.33
C VAL A 86 2.46 5.50 7.89
N HIS A 87 3.21 4.95 6.95
CA HIS A 87 3.12 5.31 5.53
C HIS A 87 1.79 4.88 4.90
N GLU A 88 1.22 3.75 5.31
CA GLU A 88 -0.12 3.35 4.90
C GLU A 88 -1.17 4.39 5.34
N LEU A 89 -1.11 4.85 6.59
CA LEU A 89 -1.99 5.91 7.08
C LEU A 89 -1.79 7.23 6.33
N LEU A 90 -0.53 7.61 6.02
CA LEU A 90 -0.22 8.77 5.20
C LEU A 90 -0.85 8.67 3.81
N ALA A 91 -0.80 7.49 3.18
CA ALA A 91 -1.43 7.25 1.88
C ALA A 91 -2.96 7.43 1.94
N TYR A 92 -3.63 6.88 2.96
CA TYR A 92 -5.07 7.09 3.15
C TYR A 92 -5.43 8.55 3.42
N VAL A 93 -4.64 9.25 4.25
CA VAL A 93 -4.87 10.68 4.52
C VAL A 93 -4.65 11.51 3.25
N ALA A 94 -3.66 11.18 2.42
CA ALA A 94 -3.42 11.85 1.14
C ALA A 94 -4.59 11.64 0.18
N ASP A 95 -5.06 10.39 -0.02
CA ASP A 95 -6.22 10.08 -0.86
C ASP A 95 -7.46 10.89 -0.40
N ALA A 96 -7.70 10.97 0.90
CA ALA A 96 -8.81 11.76 1.41
C ALA A 96 -8.64 13.27 1.17
N LEU A 97 -7.42 13.83 1.31
CA LEU A 97 -7.16 15.25 1.10
C LEU A 97 -7.26 15.68 -0.37
N ASP A 98 -7.02 14.77 -1.30
CA ASP A 98 -7.12 15.04 -2.75
C ASP A 98 -8.57 15.12 -3.25
N ARG A 99 -9.55 14.80 -2.40
CA ARG A 99 -10.96 14.74 -2.76
C ARG A 99 -11.70 16.00 -2.34
N PRO A 100 -12.40 16.68 -3.25
CA PRO A 100 -13.17 17.88 -2.92
C PRO A 100 -14.34 17.60 -1.95
N GLU A 101 -14.92 16.39 -1.99
CA GLU A 101 -16.03 15.95 -1.15
C GLU A 101 -15.65 15.93 0.34
N THR A 102 -14.39 15.70 0.65
CA THR A 102 -13.89 15.57 2.02
C THR A 102 -13.45 16.90 2.64
N ARG A 103 -13.61 18.04 1.93
CA ARG A 103 -13.26 19.39 2.45
C ARG A 103 -13.72 19.65 3.88
N PRO A 104 -14.93 19.24 4.32
CA PRO A 104 -15.38 19.47 5.69
C PRO A 104 -14.45 18.89 6.77
N VAL A 105 -13.65 17.88 6.46
CA VAL A 105 -12.73 17.22 7.39
C VAL A 105 -11.25 17.46 7.07
N HIS A 106 -10.92 18.35 6.11
CA HIS A 106 -9.53 18.60 5.72
C HIS A 106 -8.67 19.15 6.86
N ALA A 107 -9.24 19.93 7.79
CA ALA A 107 -8.48 20.46 8.93
C ALA A 107 -7.93 19.31 9.82
N GLU A 108 -8.74 18.31 10.07
CA GLU A 108 -8.35 17.14 10.87
C GLU A 108 -7.41 16.24 10.10
N LEU A 109 -7.67 16.01 8.81
CA LEU A 109 -6.77 15.22 7.95
C LEU A 109 -5.38 15.88 7.84
N ARG A 110 -5.29 17.21 7.73
CA ARG A 110 -4.00 17.92 7.73
C ARG A 110 -3.26 17.75 9.05
N ARG A 111 -3.95 17.87 10.20
CA ARG A 111 -3.34 17.62 11.52
C ARG A 111 -2.80 16.19 11.61
N ALA A 112 -3.60 15.20 11.18
CA ALA A 112 -3.16 13.81 11.12
C ALA A 112 -1.93 13.63 10.22
N ARG A 113 -1.93 14.24 9.04
CA ARG A 113 -0.78 14.22 8.11
C ARG A 113 0.46 14.80 8.74
N THR A 114 0.35 15.96 9.40
CA THR A 114 1.48 16.62 10.07
C THR A 114 2.10 15.69 11.11
N GLY A 115 1.32 15.17 12.06
CA GLY A 115 1.85 14.31 13.11
C GLY A 115 2.43 12.98 12.59
N LEU A 116 1.81 12.37 11.56
CA LEU A 116 2.36 11.18 10.92
C LEU A 116 3.67 11.48 10.16
N SER A 117 3.77 12.65 9.51
CA SER A 117 4.96 13.07 8.79
C SER A 117 6.11 13.43 9.73
N GLU A 118 5.81 14.07 10.87
CA GLU A 118 6.79 14.35 11.94
C GLU A 118 7.36 13.04 12.49
N LEU A 119 6.52 12.05 12.78
CA LEU A 119 6.96 10.73 13.20
C LEU A 119 7.78 10.02 12.12
N ALA A 120 7.37 10.09 10.86
CA ALA A 120 8.12 9.48 9.76
C ALA A 120 9.49 10.11 9.54
N GLY A 121 9.66 11.40 9.88
CA GLY A 121 10.95 12.11 9.84
C GLY A 121 11.78 12.01 11.12
N ALA A 122 11.27 11.37 12.17
CA ALA A 122 11.97 11.27 13.45
C ALA A 122 13.12 10.24 13.43
N ASP A 123 13.95 10.28 14.47
CA ASP A 123 15.00 9.28 14.69
C ASP A 123 14.44 7.88 14.99
N ALA A 124 15.31 6.87 14.88
CA ALA A 124 14.91 5.47 15.03
C ALA A 124 14.32 5.15 16.41
N ASP A 125 14.79 5.79 17.48
CA ASP A 125 14.30 5.50 18.85
C ASP A 125 12.90 6.08 19.06
N THR A 126 12.65 7.28 18.56
CA THR A 126 11.33 7.91 18.54
C THR A 126 10.33 7.07 17.73
N VAL A 127 10.73 6.58 16.56
CA VAL A 127 9.88 5.69 15.74
C VAL A 127 9.57 4.39 16.46
N LEU A 128 10.57 3.76 17.10
CA LEU A 128 10.39 2.50 17.82
C LEU A 128 9.50 2.63 19.07
N ALA A 129 9.47 3.82 19.67
CA ALA A 129 8.60 4.11 20.82
C ALA A 129 7.13 4.35 20.43
N ALA A 130 6.83 4.51 19.14
CA ALA A 130 5.48 4.85 18.70
C ALA A 130 4.50 3.68 18.83
N ASP A 131 3.33 3.95 19.41
CA ASP A 131 2.20 3.02 19.45
C ASP A 131 1.38 3.15 18.16
N VAL A 132 1.58 2.20 17.25
CA VAL A 132 0.84 2.14 15.97
C VAL A 132 -0.67 1.98 16.19
N GLY A 133 -1.09 1.29 17.25
CA GLY A 133 -2.50 1.14 17.60
C GLY A 133 -3.13 2.48 17.97
N ALA A 134 -2.45 3.25 18.82
CA ALA A 134 -2.88 4.61 19.19
C ALA A 134 -2.90 5.55 17.99
N LEU A 135 -1.90 5.49 17.10
CA LEU A 135 -1.87 6.29 15.87
C LEU A 135 -3.08 5.98 14.97
N ARG A 136 -3.38 4.69 14.74
CA ARG A 136 -4.56 4.28 13.99
C ARG A 136 -5.85 4.77 14.64
N ALA A 137 -5.98 4.63 15.96
CA ALA A 137 -7.15 5.09 16.70
C ALA A 137 -7.35 6.62 16.58
N ALA A 138 -6.27 7.39 16.61
CA ALA A 138 -6.31 8.85 16.49
C ALA A 138 -6.71 9.33 15.08
N VAL A 139 -6.24 8.64 14.02
CA VAL A 139 -6.49 9.03 12.62
C VAL A 139 -7.84 8.51 12.11
N ASN A 140 -8.27 7.32 12.57
CA ASN A 140 -9.46 6.63 12.07
C ASN A 140 -10.76 7.46 12.09
N PRO A 141 -11.08 8.31 13.09
CA PRO A 141 -12.30 9.14 13.06
C PRO A 141 -12.36 10.08 11.86
N ALA A 142 -11.23 10.72 11.48
CA ALA A 142 -11.18 11.62 10.33
C ALA A 142 -11.32 10.81 9.00
N LEU A 143 -10.65 9.67 8.88
CA LEU A 143 -10.77 8.78 7.72
C LEU A 143 -12.19 8.21 7.59
N LEU A 144 -12.84 7.87 8.70
CA LEU A 144 -14.22 7.38 8.69
C LEU A 144 -15.18 8.44 8.15
N ARG A 145 -15.09 9.67 8.66
CA ARG A 145 -15.92 10.78 8.17
C ARG A 145 -15.64 11.12 6.72
N ALA A 146 -14.38 11.10 6.29
CA ALA A 146 -14.05 11.31 4.89
C ALA A 146 -14.65 10.21 4.00
N GLY A 147 -14.57 8.94 4.39
CA GLY A 147 -15.23 7.85 3.70
C GLY A 147 -16.74 8.01 3.63
N ASP A 148 -17.39 8.45 4.72
CA ASP A 148 -18.83 8.71 4.73
C ASP A 148 -19.23 9.86 3.79
N LEU A 149 -18.42 10.92 3.68
CA LEU A 149 -18.63 12.02 2.73
C LEU A 149 -18.51 11.55 1.28
N VAL A 150 -17.51 10.72 0.96
CA VAL A 150 -17.38 10.14 -0.39
C VAL A 150 -18.56 9.23 -0.72
N ARG A 151 -18.95 8.36 0.22
CA ARG A 151 -20.10 7.46 0.04
C ARG A 151 -21.43 8.22 -0.15
N ALA A 152 -21.54 9.41 0.44
CA ALA A 152 -22.72 10.27 0.29
C ALA A 152 -22.86 10.88 -1.13
N CYS A 153 -21.81 10.82 -1.96
CA CYS A 153 -21.88 11.19 -3.38
C CYS A 153 -22.66 10.16 -4.21
N SER A 154 -22.87 8.97 -3.69
CA SER A 154 -23.72 7.97 -4.35
C SER A 154 -25.19 8.42 -4.33
N PRO A 155 -25.91 8.29 -5.47
CA PRO A 155 -27.34 8.63 -5.52
C PRO A 155 -28.21 7.81 -4.56
N ARG A 156 -27.71 6.69 -4.09
CA ARG A 156 -28.35 5.80 -3.12
C ARG A 156 -27.35 5.49 -2.00
N ARG A 157 -27.86 5.41 -0.78
CA ARG A 157 -27.05 4.96 0.35
C ARG A 157 -26.72 3.48 0.15
N GLY A 158 -25.44 3.18 -0.06
CA GLY A 158 -24.96 1.82 -0.27
C GLY A 158 -25.03 0.96 1.00
N PRO A 159 -24.93 -0.36 0.84
CA PRO A 159 -24.95 -1.29 1.97
C PRO A 159 -23.75 -1.09 2.90
N VAL A 160 -23.92 -1.52 4.17
CA VAL A 160 -22.86 -1.46 5.18
C VAL A 160 -22.40 -2.90 5.46
N HIS A 161 -21.23 -3.24 4.90
CA HIS A 161 -20.56 -4.53 5.06
C HIS A 161 -19.24 -4.39 5.82
N ARG A 162 -19.17 -3.45 6.76
CA ARG A 162 -17.97 -3.18 7.55
C ARG A 162 -17.57 -4.43 8.35
N GLY A 163 -16.36 -4.93 8.11
CA GLY A 163 -15.83 -6.12 8.76
C GLY A 163 -16.58 -7.41 8.42
N ALA A 164 -17.47 -7.40 7.41
CA ALA A 164 -18.22 -8.58 7.02
C ALA A 164 -17.32 -9.66 6.42
N ASP A 165 -17.61 -10.91 6.70
CA ASP A 165 -17.03 -12.05 6.00
C ASP A 165 -17.82 -12.28 4.70
N LEU A 166 -17.21 -11.91 3.59
CA LEU A 166 -17.72 -12.06 2.23
C LEU A 166 -16.76 -12.92 1.40
N ALA A 167 -15.95 -13.78 2.03
CA ALA A 167 -15.05 -14.67 1.35
C ALA A 167 -15.83 -15.62 0.41
N GLY A 168 -15.41 -15.66 -0.87
CA GLY A 168 -16.09 -16.44 -1.90
C GLY A 168 -17.51 -15.99 -2.23
N ALA A 169 -17.97 -14.83 -1.76
CA ALA A 169 -19.32 -14.33 -1.99
C ALA A 169 -19.58 -14.12 -3.50
N ARG A 170 -20.82 -14.41 -3.91
CA ARG A 170 -21.30 -14.19 -5.29
C ARG A 170 -21.91 -12.79 -5.41
N LEU A 171 -21.09 -11.82 -5.78
CA LEU A 171 -21.46 -10.40 -5.89
C LEU A 171 -21.37 -9.88 -7.33
N ARG A 172 -21.45 -10.80 -8.30
CA ARG A 172 -21.43 -10.42 -9.72
C ARG A 172 -22.60 -9.48 -10.06
N GLY A 173 -22.26 -8.33 -10.68
CA GLY A 173 -23.24 -7.32 -11.06
C GLY A 173 -23.93 -6.64 -9.87
N ALA A 174 -23.42 -6.83 -8.65
CA ALA A 174 -24.02 -6.25 -7.45
C ALA A 174 -23.93 -4.71 -7.47
N ASP A 175 -25.01 -4.05 -7.01
CA ASP A 175 -25.02 -2.61 -6.76
C ASP A 175 -24.39 -2.34 -5.37
N LEU A 176 -23.08 -2.05 -5.37
CA LEU A 176 -22.29 -1.73 -4.20
C LEU A 176 -21.89 -0.24 -4.17
N ARG A 177 -22.60 0.61 -4.93
CA ARG A 177 -22.35 2.07 -4.94
C ARG A 177 -22.48 2.65 -3.55
N GLY A 178 -21.46 3.41 -3.14
CA GLY A 178 -21.41 3.98 -1.80
C GLY A 178 -21.42 2.95 -0.68
N ALA A 179 -21.08 1.68 -0.95
CA ALA A 179 -20.97 0.66 0.08
C ALA A 179 -19.83 0.97 1.07
N SER A 180 -20.03 0.60 2.34
CA SER A 180 -18.93 0.52 3.29
C SER A 180 -18.41 -0.92 3.33
N LEU A 181 -17.24 -1.13 2.75
CA LEU A 181 -16.54 -2.41 2.72
C LEU A 181 -15.29 -2.38 3.61
N ARG A 182 -15.24 -1.42 4.56
CA ARG A 182 -14.10 -1.24 5.49
C ARG A 182 -13.79 -2.53 6.22
N GLY A 183 -12.57 -3.05 6.01
CA GLY A 183 -12.11 -4.28 6.65
C GLY A 183 -12.91 -5.53 6.29
N ALA A 184 -13.72 -5.50 5.23
CA ALA A 184 -14.45 -6.68 4.77
C ALA A 184 -13.48 -7.72 4.19
N LEU A 185 -13.76 -8.99 4.44
CA LEU A 185 -13.02 -10.11 3.85
C LEU A 185 -13.70 -10.48 2.52
N LEU A 186 -13.11 -10.08 1.41
CA LEU A 186 -13.59 -10.34 0.05
C LEU A 186 -12.72 -11.37 -0.68
N ILE A 187 -11.99 -12.19 0.07
CA ILE A 187 -11.06 -13.19 -0.47
C ILE A 187 -11.79 -14.12 -1.44
N GLY A 188 -11.33 -14.13 -2.71
CA GLY A 188 -11.93 -14.99 -3.74
C GLY A 188 -13.38 -14.66 -4.12
N ALA A 189 -13.91 -13.49 -3.72
CA ALA A 189 -15.27 -13.08 -4.07
C ALA A 189 -15.42 -12.85 -5.58
N ASP A 190 -16.57 -13.21 -6.15
CA ASP A 190 -16.95 -12.89 -7.52
C ASP A 190 -17.60 -11.50 -7.56
N LEU A 191 -16.80 -10.49 -7.89
CA LEU A 191 -17.20 -9.08 -8.02
C LEU A 191 -17.27 -8.64 -9.48
N ARG A 192 -17.33 -9.58 -10.43
CA ARG A 192 -17.39 -9.26 -11.86
C ARG A 192 -18.60 -8.38 -12.15
N ASP A 193 -18.36 -7.36 -12.98
CA ASP A 193 -19.38 -6.40 -13.40
C ASP A 193 -20.05 -5.63 -12.22
N ALA A 194 -19.51 -5.69 -11.00
CA ALA A 194 -20.05 -5.01 -9.83
C ALA A 194 -19.84 -3.49 -9.91
N ASP A 195 -20.81 -2.72 -9.44
CA ASP A 195 -20.72 -1.27 -9.34
C ASP A 195 -20.23 -0.87 -7.94
N LEU A 196 -18.94 -0.58 -7.83
CA LEU A 196 -18.24 -0.19 -6.59
C LEU A 196 -17.98 1.32 -6.52
N ARG A 197 -18.65 2.12 -7.35
CA ARG A 197 -18.46 3.59 -7.35
C ARG A 197 -18.74 4.17 -5.97
N TRP A 198 -17.85 5.08 -5.53
CA TRP A 198 -17.90 5.73 -4.20
C TRP A 198 -17.87 4.76 -3.02
N ALA A 199 -17.51 3.49 -3.21
CA ALA A 199 -17.37 2.55 -2.10
C ALA A 199 -16.13 2.89 -1.24
N ASP A 200 -16.22 2.64 0.08
CA ASP A 200 -15.09 2.75 1.02
C ASP A 200 -14.45 1.37 1.19
N LEU A 201 -13.22 1.24 0.70
CA LEU A 201 -12.46 -0.01 0.62
C LEU A 201 -11.29 -0.08 1.62
N ILE A 202 -11.20 0.85 2.59
CA ILE A 202 -10.08 0.86 3.54
C ILE A 202 -9.94 -0.49 4.24
N GLY A 203 -8.77 -1.12 4.12
CA GLY A 203 -8.48 -2.40 4.76
C GLY A 203 -9.31 -3.58 4.25
N ALA A 204 -10.05 -3.45 3.15
CA ALA A 204 -10.74 -4.60 2.53
C ALA A 204 -9.72 -5.61 2.00
N ASP A 205 -9.95 -6.90 2.23
CA ASP A 205 -9.09 -7.97 1.72
C ASP A 205 -9.63 -8.50 0.39
N LEU A 206 -9.04 -8.05 -0.71
CA LEU A 206 -9.42 -8.41 -2.08
C LEU A 206 -8.58 -9.55 -2.68
N ARG A 207 -7.82 -10.29 -1.88
CA ARG A 207 -6.96 -11.37 -2.39
C ARG A 207 -7.75 -12.39 -3.21
N GLY A 208 -7.36 -12.56 -4.48
CA GLY A 208 -8.01 -13.49 -5.39
C GLY A 208 -9.45 -13.15 -5.77
N ALA A 209 -10.01 -12.02 -5.33
CA ALA A 209 -11.30 -11.55 -5.81
C ALA A 209 -11.27 -11.28 -7.30
N ASP A 210 -12.37 -11.50 -8.01
CA ASP A 210 -12.49 -11.22 -9.44
C ASP A 210 -13.25 -9.90 -9.64
N LEU A 211 -12.51 -8.88 -10.06
CA LEU A 211 -13.00 -7.52 -10.35
C LEU A 211 -13.20 -7.26 -11.86
N SER A 212 -13.16 -8.30 -12.71
CA SER A 212 -13.31 -8.13 -14.15
C SER A 212 -14.60 -7.38 -14.49
N GLY A 213 -14.49 -6.28 -15.24
CA GLY A 213 -15.61 -5.41 -15.58
C GLY A 213 -16.18 -4.56 -14.43
N ALA A 214 -15.62 -4.64 -13.22
CA ALA A 214 -16.10 -3.85 -12.08
C ALA A 214 -15.78 -2.36 -12.24
N ASP A 215 -16.68 -1.50 -11.75
CA ASP A 215 -16.53 -0.05 -11.76
C ASP A 215 -16.15 0.47 -10.36
N LEU A 216 -14.88 0.88 -10.21
CA LEU A 216 -14.33 1.43 -8.95
C LEU A 216 -14.21 2.97 -8.98
N ARG A 217 -14.77 3.66 -9.98
CA ARG A 217 -14.64 5.12 -10.09
C ARG A 217 -15.17 5.83 -8.85
N GLY A 218 -14.36 6.74 -8.32
CA GLY A 218 -14.71 7.49 -7.11
C GLY A 218 -14.66 6.67 -5.81
N SER A 219 -14.37 5.37 -5.83
CA SER A 219 -14.12 4.62 -4.59
C SER A 219 -12.95 5.22 -3.82
N VAL A 220 -12.93 5.06 -2.49
CA VAL A 220 -11.94 5.67 -1.60
C VAL A 220 -11.14 4.60 -0.85
N TYR A 221 -9.86 4.90 -0.62
CA TYR A 221 -8.92 4.05 0.13
C TYR A 221 -8.63 2.69 -0.51
N ALA A 222 -8.90 2.51 -1.79
CA ALA A 222 -8.38 1.37 -2.53
C ALA A 222 -6.88 1.57 -2.76
N THR A 223 -6.05 0.66 -2.28
CA THR A 223 -4.59 0.71 -2.49
C THR A 223 -4.19 -0.08 -3.73
N GLY A 224 -3.06 0.29 -4.33
CA GLY A 224 -2.47 -0.50 -5.42
C GLY A 224 -2.25 -1.96 -5.05
N THR A 225 -1.82 -2.23 -3.81
CA THR A 225 -1.66 -3.58 -3.25
C THR A 225 -2.96 -4.37 -3.26
N GLN A 226 -4.07 -3.79 -2.80
CA GLN A 226 -5.37 -4.46 -2.78
C GLN A 226 -5.82 -4.84 -4.19
N LEU A 227 -5.70 -3.91 -5.14
CA LEU A 227 -6.10 -4.14 -6.53
C LEU A 227 -5.19 -5.14 -7.23
N ALA A 228 -3.88 -5.06 -7.01
CA ALA A 228 -2.92 -6.00 -7.57
C ALA A 228 -3.09 -7.44 -7.03
N ALA A 229 -3.66 -7.60 -5.82
CA ALA A 229 -3.97 -8.88 -5.21
C ALA A 229 -5.28 -9.50 -5.74
N ALA A 230 -6.12 -8.70 -6.40
CA ALA A 230 -7.33 -9.14 -7.09
C ALA A 230 -7.03 -9.50 -8.56
N ARG A 231 -7.99 -10.10 -9.24
CA ARG A 231 -8.01 -10.26 -10.70
C ARG A 231 -8.84 -9.14 -11.31
N GLY A 232 -8.39 -8.60 -12.40
CA GLY A 232 -9.10 -7.59 -13.18
C GLY A 232 -8.79 -7.75 -14.66
N ASP A 233 -9.49 -7.02 -15.50
CA ASP A 233 -9.29 -6.98 -16.95
C ASP A 233 -9.28 -5.53 -17.47
N ALA A 234 -9.21 -5.36 -18.78
CA ALA A 234 -9.22 -4.05 -19.41
C ALA A 234 -10.55 -3.28 -19.22
N ALA A 235 -11.64 -3.97 -18.84
CA ALA A 235 -12.94 -3.36 -18.56
C ALA A 235 -13.07 -2.93 -17.10
N THR A 236 -12.17 -3.36 -16.22
CA THR A 236 -12.12 -2.93 -14.82
C THR A 236 -11.76 -1.44 -14.78
N SER A 237 -12.73 -0.59 -14.42
CA SER A 237 -12.49 0.85 -14.35
C SER A 237 -11.75 1.20 -13.06
N PRO A 238 -10.55 1.82 -13.14
CA PRO A 238 -9.77 2.16 -11.97
C PRO A 238 -10.47 3.25 -11.14
N PHE A 239 -10.15 3.29 -9.85
CA PHE A 239 -10.56 4.41 -9.00
C PHE A 239 -9.88 5.70 -9.48
N GLY A 240 -10.64 6.79 -9.52
CA GLY A 240 -10.14 8.10 -9.93
C GLY A 240 -9.40 8.79 -8.79
N GLY A 241 -8.14 8.45 -8.63
CA GLY A 241 -7.15 9.21 -7.87
C GLY A 241 -5.89 9.20 -8.71
N ARG A 242 -5.26 10.36 -8.91
CA ARG A 242 -4.03 10.49 -9.70
C ARG A 242 -2.83 9.79 -9.03
N HIS A 243 -2.88 8.48 -8.91
CA HIS A 243 -1.71 7.64 -8.88
C HIS A 243 -1.52 7.06 -10.29
N GLU A 244 -1.25 7.95 -11.25
CA GLU A 244 -0.51 7.54 -12.44
C GLU A 244 0.72 6.79 -11.93
N GLN A 245 0.84 5.55 -12.36
CA GLN A 245 2.06 4.78 -12.26
C GLN A 245 3.22 5.70 -12.69
N ARG A 246 4.03 6.15 -11.73
CA ARG A 246 5.33 6.70 -12.11
C ARG A 246 6.01 5.58 -12.90
N PRO A 247 6.39 5.82 -14.16
CA PRO A 247 7.16 4.85 -14.90
C PRO A 247 8.40 4.57 -14.05
N SER A 248 8.70 3.30 -13.84
CA SER A 248 9.95 2.86 -13.25
C SER A 248 11.07 3.58 -13.97
N GLN A 249 11.74 4.51 -13.29
CA GLN A 249 12.95 5.11 -13.81
C GLN A 249 14.01 3.99 -13.85
N SER A 250 14.04 3.30 -14.98
CA SER A 250 15.22 2.58 -15.43
C SER A 250 16.23 3.61 -15.88
N SER A 251 17.46 3.43 -15.41
CA SER A 251 18.69 4.07 -15.86
C SER A 251 19.15 5.26 -15.04
N ASN A 252 19.84 4.98 -13.95
CA ASN A 252 20.94 5.82 -13.49
C ASN A 252 22.10 5.66 -14.49
N GLU A 253 22.13 6.47 -15.52
CA GLU A 253 23.38 6.77 -16.22
C GLU A 253 24.17 7.75 -15.35
N ILE A 254 25.19 7.24 -14.68
CA ILE A 254 26.25 8.05 -14.07
C ILE A 254 27.06 8.60 -15.23
N PRO A 255 27.19 9.92 -15.42
CA PRO A 255 28.08 10.45 -16.45
C PRO A 255 29.53 10.13 -16.07
N ALA A 256 30.21 9.41 -16.96
CA ALA A 256 31.64 9.16 -16.87
C ALA A 256 32.37 10.49 -16.83
N SER A 257 33.09 10.73 -15.77
CA SER A 257 34.02 11.86 -15.63
C SER A 257 35.09 11.74 -16.70
N GLY A 258 35.11 12.73 -17.62
CA GLY A 258 36.07 12.85 -18.69
C GLY A 258 37.48 12.99 -18.16
N SER A 259 38.36 12.15 -18.65
CA SER A 259 39.80 12.26 -18.53
C SER A 259 40.29 13.49 -19.29
N GLY A 260 40.78 14.50 -18.56
CA GLY A 260 41.55 15.61 -19.13
C GLY A 260 42.91 15.13 -19.58
N SER A 261 43.21 15.36 -20.84
CA SER A 261 44.53 15.19 -21.43
C SER A 261 45.53 16.28 -20.99
N PRO A 262 46.81 16.02 -21.01
CA PRO A 262 47.83 16.99 -20.60
C PRO A 262 48.18 17.94 -21.74
N VAL A 263 48.44 19.18 -21.39
CA VAL A 263 49.09 20.15 -22.28
C VAL A 263 50.40 20.58 -21.64
N HIS A 264 51.46 20.51 -22.42
CA HIS A 264 52.80 21.06 -22.35
C HIS A 264 53.20 21.95 -21.20
#